data_937a575ded29f1567c9cde4871009ebd
#
_entry.id   937a575ded29f1567c9cde4871009ebd
#
_cell.length_a   1.000
_cell.length_b   1.000
_cell.length_c   1.000
_cell.angle_alpha   90.00
_cell.angle_beta   90.00
_cell.angle_gamma   90.00
#
_symmetry.space_group_name_H-M   'P 1'
#
loop_
_entity.id
_entity.type
_entity.pdbx_description
1 polymer ?
#
loop_
_entity_poly.entity_id
_entity_poly.type
_entity_poly.pdbx_seq_one_letter_code
_entity_poly.pdbx_strand_id
1 'polypeptide(L)'
;MHNEDSSIYYPASSANITEPAPSFKAKAIVDGDIVDVSTDDYKGKWLVLLFYPKDWTFVCPTEIIAFSDRHSEFEALGAQVLAISTDTEDSHLAWTRHPRKRGGLGHMRIPLVADPTKEISADYGVLIPSLGIALRGLFIINPEGILEQVTINNLGIGRNVDETLRLIQAHQFYVKHGEVCPAGWKPGDKAMKPGLDASMEYFSSGATEGDEDPLKPGDKVVVINTPKDFKHVTSEAMAVIDFVAPHCGKCRQMMPFVNELSEEFPEITFAKFDTTEEAIAELSADLGVEALPAFRFFKHGQEVLDPVMGYKKKQLRAAVEMLQKKA
;
A
#
# COMPACT_ATOMS: atom_id res chain seq x y z
N MET A 1 -21.81 36.96 20.66
CA MET A 1 -22.59 35.87 20.05
C MET A 1 -21.63 34.68 19.95
N HIS A 2 -21.84 33.73 20.84
CA HIS A 2 -20.99 32.56 20.98
C HIS A 2 -21.23 31.61 19.79
N ASN A 3 -20.20 31.33 19.03
CA ASN A 3 -20.18 30.14 18.18
C ASN A 3 -20.21 28.93 19.13
N GLU A 4 -21.37 28.32 19.28
CA GLU A 4 -21.46 27.00 19.85
C GLU A 4 -20.81 26.05 18.84
N ASP A 5 -19.68 25.51 19.27
CA ASP A 5 -18.93 24.48 18.59
C ASP A 5 -19.82 23.21 18.47
N SER A 6 -20.55 23.11 17.36
CA SER A 6 -21.31 21.90 17.02
C SER A 6 -20.34 20.83 16.54
N SER A 7 -19.41 20.44 17.40
CA SER A 7 -18.63 19.22 17.18
C SER A 7 -19.64 18.06 17.16
N ILE A 8 -19.92 17.54 15.98
CA ILE A 8 -20.69 16.30 15.83
C ILE A 8 -19.87 15.22 16.52
N TYR A 9 -20.28 14.88 17.74
CA TYR A 9 -19.63 13.82 18.50
C TYR A 9 -20.02 12.48 17.88
N TYR A 10 -19.09 11.87 17.13
CA TYR A 10 -19.21 10.47 16.74
C TYR A 10 -18.89 9.62 17.97
N PRO A 11 -19.70 8.61 18.29
CA PRO A 11 -19.36 7.69 19.37
C PRO A 11 -18.01 7.04 19.06
N ALA A 12 -17.17 6.85 20.08
CA ALA A 12 -15.93 6.14 19.94
C ALA A 12 -16.23 4.69 19.49
N SER A 13 -15.63 4.27 18.36
CA SER A 13 -15.78 2.91 17.89
C SER A 13 -15.06 1.94 18.84
N SER A 14 -15.71 0.82 19.16
CA SER A 14 -15.06 -0.33 19.82
C SER A 14 -14.53 -1.36 18.82
N ALA A 15 -14.79 -1.18 17.52
CA ALA A 15 -14.31 -2.03 16.44
C ALA A 15 -12.89 -1.65 16.02
N ASN A 16 -11.89 -2.32 16.56
CA ASN A 16 -10.48 -2.11 16.26
C ASN A 16 -9.91 -3.32 15.50
N ILE A 17 -9.15 -3.08 14.43
CA ILE A 17 -8.45 -4.15 13.70
C ILE A 17 -7.47 -4.85 14.65
N THR A 18 -7.37 -6.17 14.55
CA THR A 18 -6.59 -7.10 15.40
C THR A 18 -7.22 -7.43 16.77
N GLU A 19 -8.35 -6.81 17.09
CA GLU A 19 -9.07 -7.05 18.34
C GLU A 19 -10.39 -7.80 18.07
N PRO A 20 -11.02 -8.42 19.10
CA PRO A 20 -12.35 -9.02 18.97
C PRO A 20 -13.37 -8.00 18.44
N ALA A 21 -14.10 -8.38 17.40
CA ALA A 21 -15.16 -7.54 16.86
C ALA A 21 -16.31 -7.38 17.88
N PRO A 22 -16.97 -6.21 17.94
CA PRO A 22 -18.13 -6.00 18.79
C PRO A 22 -19.21 -7.05 18.53
N SER A 23 -19.69 -7.73 19.57
CA SER A 23 -20.75 -8.72 19.46
C SER A 23 -22.12 -8.04 19.53
N PHE A 24 -23.10 -8.60 18.81
CA PHE A 24 -24.47 -8.12 18.88
C PHE A 24 -25.49 -9.26 18.79
N LYS A 25 -26.72 -8.94 19.21
CA LYS A 25 -27.95 -9.73 18.94
C LYS A 25 -29.02 -8.80 18.41
N ALA A 26 -29.66 -9.18 17.33
CA ALA A 26 -30.66 -8.34 16.67
C ALA A 26 -31.69 -9.17 15.92
N LYS A 27 -32.81 -8.55 15.52
CA LYS A 27 -33.73 -9.13 14.55
C LYS A 27 -33.16 -9.02 13.15
N ALA A 28 -33.38 -10.03 12.32
CA ALA A 28 -33.00 -10.02 10.91
C ALA A 28 -34.05 -10.68 10.04
N ILE A 29 -34.05 -10.32 8.76
CA ILE A 29 -34.82 -11.06 7.73
C ILE A 29 -33.90 -12.11 7.13
N VAL A 30 -34.29 -13.35 7.26
CA VAL A 30 -33.64 -14.54 6.68
C VAL A 30 -34.69 -15.32 5.91
N ASP A 31 -34.50 -15.53 4.61
CA ASP A 31 -35.43 -16.25 3.70
C ASP A 31 -36.88 -15.78 3.79
N GLY A 32 -37.11 -14.52 4.12
CA GLY A 32 -38.44 -13.88 4.19
C GLY A 32 -39.10 -13.95 5.56
N ASP A 33 -38.44 -14.50 6.57
CA ASP A 33 -38.90 -14.60 7.95
C ASP A 33 -38.10 -13.66 8.86
N ILE A 34 -38.77 -13.16 9.93
CA ILE A 34 -38.11 -12.40 10.99
C ILE A 34 -37.57 -13.39 12.03
N VAL A 35 -36.25 -13.39 12.20
CA VAL A 35 -35.56 -14.27 13.16
C VAL A 35 -34.61 -13.47 14.05
N ASP A 36 -34.20 -14.04 15.18
CA ASP A 36 -33.11 -13.51 16.00
C ASP A 36 -31.78 -14.01 15.44
N VAL A 37 -30.81 -13.12 15.28
CA VAL A 37 -29.44 -13.46 14.87
C VAL A 37 -28.44 -12.86 15.86
N SER A 38 -27.29 -13.52 15.98
CA SER A 38 -26.18 -13.10 16.83
C SER A 38 -24.87 -13.28 16.07
N THR A 39 -23.87 -12.48 16.36
CA THR A 39 -22.49 -12.72 15.86
C THR A 39 -21.98 -14.11 16.23
N ASP A 40 -22.44 -14.67 17.35
CA ASP A 40 -22.05 -16.02 17.81
C ASP A 40 -22.53 -17.14 16.86
N ASP A 41 -23.60 -16.92 16.09
CA ASP A 41 -24.13 -17.88 15.12
C ASP A 41 -23.18 -18.11 13.95
N TYR A 42 -22.21 -17.21 13.77
CA TYR A 42 -21.26 -17.21 12.66
C TYR A 42 -19.84 -17.56 13.08
N LYS A 43 -19.61 -17.97 14.35
CA LYS A 43 -18.31 -18.45 14.81
C LYS A 43 -17.80 -19.62 13.96
N GLY A 44 -16.52 -19.62 13.66
CA GLY A 44 -15.90 -20.60 12.76
C GLY A 44 -16.08 -20.31 11.27
N LYS A 45 -16.72 -19.19 10.90
CA LYS A 45 -16.82 -18.69 9.53
C LYS A 45 -16.22 -17.29 9.42
N TRP A 46 -15.78 -16.94 8.24
CA TRP A 46 -15.54 -15.54 7.91
C TRP A 46 -16.86 -14.78 7.91
N LEU A 47 -16.91 -13.61 8.54
CA LEU A 47 -18.11 -12.80 8.62
C LEU A 47 -17.87 -11.43 7.99
N VAL A 48 -18.74 -11.05 7.04
CA VAL A 48 -18.73 -9.73 6.40
C VAL A 48 -19.95 -8.95 6.87
N LEU A 49 -19.73 -7.83 7.56
CA LEU A 49 -20.78 -6.91 7.95
C LEU A 49 -20.84 -5.76 6.95
N LEU A 50 -21.97 -5.60 6.28
CA LEU A 50 -22.23 -4.61 5.25
C LEU A 50 -23.22 -3.56 5.79
N PHE A 51 -22.72 -2.54 6.49
CA PHE A 51 -23.56 -1.44 6.96
C PHE A 51 -23.98 -0.55 5.80
N TYR A 52 -25.25 -0.15 5.76
CA TYR A 52 -25.79 0.77 4.76
C TYR A 52 -26.72 1.80 5.43
N PRO A 53 -26.88 2.99 4.81
CA PRO A 53 -27.57 4.12 5.45
C PRO A 53 -29.02 3.85 5.79
N LYS A 54 -29.84 3.45 4.80
CA LYS A 54 -31.29 3.39 4.95
C LYS A 54 -31.94 2.58 3.84
N ASP A 55 -33.06 1.90 4.19
CA ASP A 55 -33.98 1.28 3.25
C ASP A 55 -34.60 2.30 2.28
N TRP A 56 -35.13 1.81 1.19
CA TRP A 56 -35.89 2.59 0.19
C TRP A 56 -35.12 3.77 -0.40
N THR A 57 -33.80 3.60 -0.62
CA THR A 57 -32.90 4.59 -1.21
C THR A 57 -32.37 4.16 -2.58
N PHE A 58 -31.26 4.77 -3.05
CA PHE A 58 -30.79 4.59 -4.44
C PHE A 58 -29.56 3.70 -4.55
N VAL A 59 -28.49 3.97 -3.81
CA VAL A 59 -27.23 3.20 -3.84
C VAL A 59 -27.37 1.90 -3.04
N CYS A 60 -28.06 1.92 -1.90
CA CYS A 60 -28.16 0.76 -1.00
C CYS A 60 -28.68 -0.50 -1.67
N PRO A 61 -29.79 -0.47 -2.46
CA PRO A 61 -30.27 -1.69 -3.10
C PRO A 61 -29.27 -2.25 -4.12
N THR A 62 -28.47 -1.39 -4.78
CA THR A 62 -27.46 -1.86 -5.74
C THR A 62 -26.35 -2.68 -5.07
N GLU A 63 -25.92 -2.27 -3.87
CA GLU A 63 -24.93 -3.00 -3.08
C GLU A 63 -25.49 -4.31 -2.54
N ILE A 64 -26.63 -4.24 -1.81
CA ILE A 64 -27.24 -5.40 -1.15
C ILE A 64 -27.57 -6.50 -2.16
N ILE A 65 -28.14 -6.13 -3.31
CA ILE A 65 -28.44 -7.04 -4.42
C ILE A 65 -27.15 -7.66 -4.96
N ALA A 66 -26.09 -6.87 -5.19
CA ALA A 66 -24.83 -7.37 -5.72
C ALA A 66 -24.17 -8.40 -4.77
N PHE A 67 -24.14 -8.12 -3.48
CA PHE A 67 -23.63 -9.06 -2.47
C PHE A 67 -24.52 -10.32 -2.36
N SER A 68 -25.84 -10.16 -2.38
CA SER A 68 -26.78 -11.26 -2.32
C SER A 68 -26.73 -12.16 -3.56
N ASP A 69 -26.65 -11.60 -4.76
CA ASP A 69 -26.59 -12.37 -6.01
C ASP A 69 -25.29 -13.19 -6.12
N ARG A 70 -24.21 -12.72 -5.49
CA ARG A 70 -22.93 -13.40 -5.44
C ARG A 70 -22.68 -14.18 -4.13
N HIS A 71 -23.74 -14.45 -3.34
CA HIS A 71 -23.67 -15.17 -2.07
C HIS A 71 -22.87 -16.48 -2.15
N SER A 72 -23.07 -17.27 -3.22
CA SER A 72 -22.38 -18.55 -3.41
C SER A 72 -20.84 -18.44 -3.49
N GLU A 73 -20.32 -17.28 -3.93
CA GLU A 73 -18.87 -17.04 -3.95
C GLU A 73 -18.32 -16.81 -2.53
N PHE A 74 -19.10 -16.14 -1.68
CA PHE A 74 -18.76 -16.01 -0.25
C PHE A 74 -18.85 -17.35 0.47
N GLU A 75 -19.91 -18.14 0.22
CA GLU A 75 -20.04 -19.49 0.79
C GLU A 75 -18.87 -20.40 0.42
N ALA A 76 -18.39 -20.33 -0.83
CA ALA A 76 -17.23 -21.10 -1.30
C ALA A 76 -15.94 -20.75 -0.54
N LEU A 77 -15.87 -19.52 0.01
CA LEU A 77 -14.77 -19.07 0.88
C LEU A 77 -15.05 -19.32 2.38
N GLY A 78 -16.13 -20.01 2.73
CA GLY A 78 -16.55 -20.17 4.13
C GLY A 78 -16.95 -18.86 4.80
N ALA A 79 -17.46 -17.91 4.02
CA ALA A 79 -17.84 -16.59 4.49
C ALA A 79 -19.36 -16.38 4.46
N GLN A 80 -19.86 -15.61 5.44
CA GLN A 80 -21.24 -15.12 5.51
C GLN A 80 -21.27 -13.61 5.42
N VAL A 81 -22.20 -13.08 4.65
CA VAL A 81 -22.45 -11.61 4.58
C VAL A 81 -23.75 -11.31 5.33
N LEU A 82 -23.73 -10.26 6.17
CA LEU A 82 -24.89 -9.66 6.82
C LEU A 82 -24.99 -8.19 6.38
N ALA A 83 -26.15 -7.78 5.86
CA ALA A 83 -26.42 -6.38 5.59
C ALA A 83 -27.13 -5.75 6.80
N ILE A 84 -26.70 -4.56 7.24
CA ILE A 84 -27.14 -3.94 8.49
C ILE A 84 -27.52 -2.48 8.25
N SER A 85 -28.69 -2.06 8.72
CA SER A 85 -29.05 -0.64 8.79
C SER A 85 -29.83 -0.33 10.07
N THR A 86 -30.01 0.97 10.31
CA THR A 86 -30.77 1.47 11.47
C THR A 86 -32.30 1.39 11.28
N ASP A 87 -32.77 0.78 10.19
CA ASP A 87 -34.20 0.55 9.96
C ASP A 87 -34.70 -0.65 10.78
N THR A 88 -36.03 -0.81 10.86
CA THR A 88 -36.66 -1.90 11.56
C THR A 88 -36.78 -3.17 10.71
N GLU A 89 -36.92 -4.33 11.36
CA GLU A 89 -37.17 -5.61 10.69
C GLU A 89 -38.42 -5.58 9.79
N ASP A 90 -39.46 -4.84 10.16
CA ASP A 90 -40.66 -4.69 9.31
C ASP A 90 -40.37 -3.92 8.04
N SER A 91 -39.53 -2.89 8.09
CA SER A 91 -39.07 -2.15 6.91
C SER A 91 -38.28 -3.07 5.97
N HIS A 92 -37.32 -3.81 6.50
CA HIS A 92 -36.52 -4.77 5.74
C HIS A 92 -37.41 -5.83 5.07
N LEU A 93 -38.37 -6.41 5.83
CA LEU A 93 -39.29 -7.41 5.31
C LEU A 93 -40.16 -6.84 4.17
N ALA A 94 -40.71 -5.64 4.33
CA ALA A 94 -41.47 -4.98 3.30
C ALA A 94 -40.63 -4.72 2.04
N TRP A 95 -39.36 -4.34 2.21
CA TRP A 95 -38.46 -4.04 1.11
C TRP A 95 -38.01 -5.28 0.35
N THR A 96 -37.80 -6.42 1.01
CA THR A 96 -37.52 -7.71 0.35
C THR A 96 -38.72 -8.25 -0.43
N ARG A 97 -39.94 -7.91 -0.03
CA ARG A 97 -41.17 -8.29 -0.75
C ARG A 97 -41.47 -7.40 -1.96
N HIS A 98 -40.76 -6.25 -2.06
CA HIS A 98 -40.97 -5.32 -3.17
C HIS A 98 -40.08 -5.67 -4.37
N PRO A 99 -40.64 -5.63 -5.62
CA PRO A 99 -39.89 -6.03 -6.82
C PRO A 99 -38.66 -5.14 -7.09
N ARG A 100 -37.53 -5.74 -7.48
CA ARG A 100 -36.27 -5.02 -7.84
C ARG A 100 -36.51 -3.94 -8.89
N LYS A 101 -37.33 -4.19 -9.92
CA LYS A 101 -37.65 -3.21 -10.97
C LYS A 101 -38.41 -1.96 -10.47
N ARG A 102 -38.86 -1.97 -9.24
CA ARG A 102 -39.58 -0.86 -8.59
C ARG A 102 -38.83 -0.32 -7.38
N GLY A 103 -37.50 -0.59 -7.28
CA GLY A 103 -36.67 -0.12 -6.18
C GLY A 103 -36.69 -1.01 -4.94
N GLY A 104 -37.29 -2.20 -4.98
CA GLY A 104 -37.23 -3.20 -3.93
C GLY A 104 -35.98 -4.07 -4.04
N LEU A 105 -35.77 -4.93 -3.04
CA LEU A 105 -34.66 -5.90 -3.03
C LEU A 105 -35.05 -7.22 -3.71
N GLY A 106 -36.34 -7.63 -3.65
CA GLY A 106 -36.75 -8.97 -3.98
C GLY A 106 -36.18 -9.99 -3.00
N HIS A 107 -36.20 -11.26 -3.36
CA HIS A 107 -35.62 -12.33 -2.54
C HIS A 107 -34.11 -12.11 -2.30
N MET A 108 -33.69 -12.15 -1.04
CA MET A 108 -32.30 -11.99 -0.61
C MET A 108 -31.76 -13.30 -0.07
N ARG A 109 -30.49 -13.60 -0.40
CA ARG A 109 -29.75 -14.76 0.09
C ARG A 109 -28.83 -14.43 1.28
N ILE A 110 -28.78 -13.15 1.66
CA ILE A 110 -28.02 -12.66 2.81
C ILE A 110 -29.00 -12.11 3.86
N PRO A 111 -28.77 -12.32 5.15
CA PRO A 111 -29.57 -11.71 6.22
C PRO A 111 -29.56 -10.18 6.16
N LEU A 112 -30.71 -9.57 6.42
CA LEU A 112 -30.85 -8.12 6.63
C LEU A 112 -31.11 -7.87 8.11
N VAL A 113 -30.11 -7.33 8.80
CA VAL A 113 -30.11 -7.11 10.25
C VAL A 113 -30.65 -5.71 10.58
N ALA A 114 -31.63 -5.66 11.46
CA ALA A 114 -32.23 -4.42 11.96
C ALA A 114 -31.47 -3.90 13.19
N ASP A 115 -31.07 -2.61 13.14
CA ASP A 115 -30.42 -1.91 14.24
C ASP A 115 -31.21 -0.62 14.64
N PRO A 116 -32.51 -0.75 15.03
CA PRO A 116 -33.33 0.41 15.34
C PRO A 116 -32.84 1.18 16.59
N THR A 117 -32.10 0.52 17.48
CA THR A 117 -31.47 1.14 18.66
C THR A 117 -30.23 1.93 18.28
N LYS A 118 -29.63 1.66 17.11
CA LYS A 118 -28.38 2.26 16.60
C LYS A 118 -27.13 1.88 17.41
N GLU A 119 -27.25 0.92 18.32
CA GLU A 119 -26.15 0.47 19.16
C GLU A 119 -25.08 -0.24 18.31
N ILE A 120 -25.50 -1.12 17.39
CA ILE A 120 -24.57 -1.85 16.52
C ILE A 120 -23.80 -0.84 15.63
N SER A 121 -24.51 0.09 15.01
CA SER A 121 -23.89 1.13 14.18
C SER A 121 -22.96 2.05 14.97
N ALA A 122 -23.25 2.31 16.22
CA ALA A 122 -22.40 3.09 17.12
C ALA A 122 -21.14 2.32 17.51
N ASP A 123 -21.26 1.04 17.92
CA ASP A 123 -20.16 0.19 18.33
C ASP A 123 -19.14 -0.03 17.19
N TYR A 124 -19.64 -0.14 15.96
CA TYR A 124 -18.81 -0.23 14.76
C TYR A 124 -18.33 1.14 14.22
N GLY A 125 -18.67 2.25 14.90
CA GLY A 125 -18.20 3.59 14.54
C GLY A 125 -18.72 4.12 13.19
N VAL A 126 -19.84 3.60 12.71
CA VAL A 126 -20.45 3.99 11.44
C VAL A 126 -21.71 4.86 11.61
N LEU A 127 -22.21 5.06 12.83
CA LEU A 127 -23.38 5.88 13.07
C LEU A 127 -23.09 7.35 12.78
N ILE A 128 -23.97 8.00 12.02
CA ILE A 128 -24.04 9.46 11.91
C ILE A 128 -25.12 9.96 12.90
N PRO A 129 -24.75 10.42 14.09
CA PRO A 129 -25.72 10.70 15.14
C PRO A 129 -26.78 11.73 14.75
N SER A 130 -26.39 12.79 14.02
CA SER A 130 -27.29 13.87 13.56
C SER A 130 -28.33 13.40 12.55
N LEU A 131 -28.07 12.31 11.81
CA LEU A 131 -28.98 11.76 10.82
C LEU A 131 -29.66 10.49 11.30
N GLY A 132 -29.13 9.83 12.32
CA GLY A 132 -29.61 8.56 12.85
C GLY A 132 -29.50 7.38 11.86
N ILE A 133 -28.54 7.43 10.94
CA ILE A 133 -28.27 6.42 9.91
C ILE A 133 -26.80 6.00 9.95
N ALA A 134 -26.49 4.85 9.33
CA ALA A 134 -25.11 4.39 9.21
C ALA A 134 -24.41 4.95 7.97
N LEU A 135 -23.08 5.13 8.07
CA LEU A 135 -22.18 5.21 6.92
C LEU A 135 -22.13 3.86 6.18
N ARG A 136 -21.53 3.84 5.02
CA ARG A 136 -21.30 2.59 4.27
C ARG A 136 -20.05 1.89 4.81
N GLY A 137 -20.18 1.25 5.98
CA GLY A 137 -19.13 0.44 6.59
C GLY A 137 -19.12 -0.98 6.04
N LEU A 138 -17.93 -1.53 5.82
CA LEU A 138 -17.71 -2.94 5.53
C LEU A 138 -16.62 -3.44 6.46
N PHE A 139 -16.91 -4.53 7.17
CA PHE A 139 -16.03 -5.12 8.17
C PHE A 139 -15.85 -6.60 7.83
N ILE A 140 -14.61 -7.08 7.82
CA ILE A 140 -14.28 -8.49 7.63
C ILE A 140 -13.74 -9.02 8.94
N ILE A 141 -14.40 -10.06 9.46
CA ILE A 141 -14.11 -10.70 10.73
C ILE A 141 -13.70 -12.15 10.44
N ASN A 142 -12.63 -12.61 11.06
CA ASN A 142 -12.14 -13.97 10.88
C ASN A 142 -12.94 -15.00 11.68
N PRO A 143 -12.72 -16.33 11.46
CA PRO A 143 -13.44 -17.39 12.17
C PRO A 143 -13.30 -17.38 13.69
N GLU A 144 -12.23 -16.77 14.21
CA GLU A 144 -11.96 -16.60 15.65
C GLU A 144 -12.71 -15.40 16.25
N GLY A 145 -13.37 -14.59 15.40
CA GLY A 145 -14.11 -13.38 15.80
C GLY A 145 -13.26 -12.13 15.88
N ILE A 146 -12.05 -12.14 15.32
CA ILE A 146 -11.15 -10.99 15.28
C ILE A 146 -11.43 -10.15 14.04
N LEU A 147 -11.45 -8.82 14.18
CA LEU A 147 -11.63 -7.88 13.08
C LEU A 147 -10.32 -7.74 12.29
N GLU A 148 -10.39 -8.09 11.00
CA GLU A 148 -9.23 -8.11 10.12
C GLU A 148 -9.17 -6.91 9.17
N GLN A 149 -10.32 -6.35 8.76
CA GLN A 149 -10.36 -5.28 7.76
C GLN A 149 -11.57 -4.37 7.95
N VAL A 150 -11.39 -3.09 7.71
CA VAL A 150 -12.44 -2.06 7.75
C VAL A 150 -12.35 -1.18 6.51
N THR A 151 -13.48 -0.95 5.86
CA THR A 151 -13.64 0.09 4.84
C THR A 151 -14.90 0.90 5.16
N ILE A 152 -14.79 2.21 5.24
CA ILE A 152 -15.95 3.10 5.48
C ILE A 152 -16.00 4.14 4.38
N ASN A 153 -17.05 4.07 3.55
CA ASN A 153 -17.32 5.05 2.51
C ASN A 153 -18.37 6.07 2.96
N ASN A 154 -18.28 7.27 2.39
CA ASN A 154 -19.35 8.26 2.49
C ASN A 154 -20.62 7.77 1.76
N LEU A 155 -21.75 8.38 2.05
CA LEU A 155 -23.10 7.97 1.65
C LEU A 155 -23.29 7.77 0.13
N GLY A 156 -22.53 8.51 -0.69
CA GLY A 156 -22.67 8.49 -2.15
C GLY A 156 -21.92 7.36 -2.89
N ILE A 157 -21.04 6.62 -2.21
CA ILE A 157 -20.11 5.70 -2.89
C ILE A 157 -20.31 4.26 -2.42
N GLY A 158 -20.81 3.40 -3.32
CA GLY A 158 -20.99 1.96 -3.07
C GLY A 158 -19.68 1.19 -2.97
N ARG A 159 -19.74 0.01 -2.30
CA ARG A 159 -18.59 -0.90 -2.12
C ARG A 159 -18.51 -1.90 -3.28
N ASN A 160 -17.36 -2.54 -3.40
CA ASN A 160 -17.04 -3.47 -4.46
C ASN A 160 -17.01 -4.92 -3.94
N VAL A 161 -17.82 -5.81 -4.53
CA VAL A 161 -17.88 -7.24 -4.16
C VAL A 161 -16.58 -7.96 -4.48
N ASP A 162 -15.95 -7.68 -5.65
CA ASP A 162 -14.68 -8.32 -6.04
C ASP A 162 -13.58 -8.02 -5.05
N GLU A 163 -13.48 -6.76 -4.59
CA GLU A 163 -12.48 -6.37 -3.59
C GLU A 163 -12.73 -7.05 -2.24
N THR A 164 -14.00 -7.21 -1.85
CA THR A 164 -14.34 -7.92 -0.61
C THR A 164 -13.92 -9.40 -0.68
N LEU A 165 -14.23 -10.08 -1.80
CA LEU A 165 -13.80 -11.46 -2.04
C LEU A 165 -12.28 -11.58 -2.08
N ARG A 166 -11.60 -10.67 -2.78
CA ARG A 166 -10.14 -10.62 -2.86
C ARG A 166 -9.50 -10.49 -1.48
N LEU A 167 -10.04 -9.62 -0.62
CA LEU A 167 -9.52 -9.40 0.74
C LEU A 167 -9.69 -10.66 1.61
N ILE A 168 -10.85 -11.33 1.58
CA ILE A 168 -11.04 -12.60 2.29
C ILE A 168 -10.01 -13.63 1.81
N GLN A 169 -9.83 -13.77 0.50
CA GLN A 169 -8.85 -14.70 -0.07
C GLN A 169 -7.41 -14.36 0.34
N ALA A 170 -7.06 -13.07 0.41
CA ALA A 170 -5.74 -12.63 0.84
C ALA A 170 -5.49 -12.96 2.33
N HIS A 171 -6.47 -12.72 3.19
CA HIS A 171 -6.38 -13.09 4.62
C HIS A 171 -6.26 -14.62 4.78
N GLN A 172 -7.08 -15.40 4.08
CA GLN A 172 -7.00 -16.87 4.10
C GLN A 172 -5.64 -17.39 3.62
N PHE A 173 -5.10 -16.77 2.57
CA PHE A 173 -3.77 -17.10 2.06
C PHE A 173 -2.68 -16.82 3.09
N TYR A 174 -2.71 -15.61 3.69
CA TYR A 174 -1.76 -15.22 4.74
C TYR A 174 -1.78 -16.18 5.94
N VAL A 175 -2.97 -16.50 6.45
CA VAL A 175 -3.14 -17.44 7.57
C VAL A 175 -2.60 -18.83 7.21
N LYS A 176 -2.86 -19.30 6.00
CA LYS A 176 -2.48 -20.65 5.55
C LYS A 176 -0.98 -20.79 5.25
N HIS A 177 -0.36 -19.76 4.66
CA HIS A 177 0.99 -19.85 4.10
C HIS A 177 2.03 -19.06 4.91
N GLY A 178 1.63 -18.10 5.75
CA GLY A 178 2.53 -17.20 6.46
C GLY A 178 3.27 -16.22 5.55
N GLU A 179 2.86 -16.14 4.27
CA GLU A 179 3.42 -15.22 3.29
C GLU A 179 2.53 -13.97 3.18
N VAL A 180 3.14 -12.79 3.09
CA VAL A 180 2.40 -11.54 2.98
C VAL A 180 1.98 -11.26 1.54
N CYS A 181 0.80 -10.67 1.39
CA CYS A 181 0.20 -10.34 0.11
C CYS A 181 0.58 -8.90 -0.29
N PRO A 182 1.35 -8.70 -1.38
CA PRO A 182 1.67 -7.36 -1.88
C PRO A 182 0.44 -6.56 -2.32
N ALA A 183 0.63 -5.28 -2.61
CA ALA A 183 -0.44 -4.41 -3.10
C ALA A 183 -1.14 -5.00 -4.33
N GLY A 184 -2.48 -5.03 -4.29
CA GLY A 184 -3.29 -5.56 -5.38
C GLY A 184 -3.26 -7.09 -5.57
N TRP A 185 -2.61 -7.82 -4.68
CA TRP A 185 -2.48 -9.27 -4.76
C TRP A 185 -3.81 -9.97 -4.99
N LYS A 186 -3.80 -10.99 -5.84
CA LYS A 186 -4.93 -11.87 -6.16
C LYS A 186 -4.49 -13.32 -6.04
N PRO A 187 -5.42 -14.28 -5.88
CA PRO A 187 -5.10 -15.69 -5.92
C PRO A 187 -4.32 -16.07 -7.19
N GLY A 188 -3.15 -16.70 -7.01
CA GLY A 188 -2.23 -17.04 -8.09
C GLY A 188 -1.08 -16.06 -8.31
N ASP A 189 -1.15 -14.85 -7.75
CA ASP A 189 -0.05 -13.90 -7.80
C ASP A 189 1.08 -14.31 -6.84
N LYS A 190 2.29 -13.82 -7.10
CA LYS A 190 3.41 -13.98 -6.18
C LYS A 190 3.11 -13.34 -4.84
N ALA A 191 3.37 -14.08 -3.77
CA ALA A 191 3.40 -13.59 -2.40
C ALA A 191 4.85 -13.37 -1.94
N MET A 192 5.04 -12.75 -0.80
CA MET A 192 6.35 -12.42 -0.27
C MET A 192 6.55 -13.08 1.09
N LYS A 193 7.68 -13.75 1.28
CA LYS A 193 8.07 -14.25 2.61
C LYS A 193 8.51 -13.08 3.49
N PRO A 194 8.01 -12.97 4.73
CA PRO A 194 8.44 -11.93 5.66
C PRO A 194 9.94 -12.05 5.98
N GLY A 195 10.65 -10.93 5.97
CA GLY A 195 12.08 -10.85 6.29
C GLY A 195 12.88 -10.11 5.21
N LEU A 196 13.99 -9.47 5.62
CA LEU A 196 14.79 -8.64 4.72
C LEU A 196 15.34 -9.45 3.54
N ASP A 197 16.05 -10.55 3.83
CA ASP A 197 16.67 -11.38 2.79
C ASP A 197 15.63 -12.11 1.94
N ALA A 198 14.58 -12.64 2.58
CA ALA A 198 13.51 -13.38 1.90
C ALA A 198 12.67 -12.49 0.98
N SER A 199 12.48 -11.21 1.33
CA SER A 199 11.76 -10.25 0.50
C SER A 199 12.56 -9.82 -0.74
N MET A 200 13.90 -9.91 -0.71
CA MET A 200 14.75 -9.59 -1.85
C MET A 200 14.48 -10.50 -3.06
N GLU A 201 14.11 -11.76 -2.82
CA GLU A 201 13.73 -12.71 -3.88
C GLU A 201 12.48 -12.22 -4.64
N TYR A 202 11.51 -11.65 -3.92
CA TYR A 202 10.31 -11.07 -4.54
C TYR A 202 10.66 -9.85 -5.40
N PHE A 203 11.44 -8.90 -4.86
CA PHE A 203 11.80 -7.68 -5.58
C PHE A 203 12.72 -7.95 -6.78
N SER A 204 13.69 -8.85 -6.65
CA SER A 204 14.60 -9.20 -7.75
C SER A 204 13.93 -9.96 -8.90
N SER A 205 12.75 -10.54 -8.66
CA SER A 205 12.01 -11.29 -9.68
C SER A 205 11.21 -10.42 -10.67
N GLY A 206 11.39 -9.09 -10.67
CA GLY A 206 10.73 -8.17 -11.60
C GLY A 206 9.28 -7.84 -11.25
N ALA A 207 8.85 -8.09 -10.01
CA ALA A 207 7.52 -7.71 -9.54
C ALA A 207 7.30 -6.18 -9.43
N THR A 208 8.37 -5.41 -9.61
CA THR A 208 8.34 -3.96 -9.74
C THR A 208 8.97 -3.59 -11.07
N GLU A 209 8.19 -3.51 -12.14
CA GLU A 209 8.63 -2.83 -13.36
C GLU A 209 8.85 -1.35 -13.03
N GLY A 210 10.11 -0.90 -13.05
CA GLY A 210 10.40 0.51 -12.95
C GLY A 210 11.58 0.94 -12.06
N ASP A 211 12.19 0.04 -11.28
CA ASP A 211 13.41 0.37 -10.54
C ASP A 211 14.66 -0.14 -11.29
N GLU A 212 15.06 0.60 -12.31
CA GLU A 212 16.49 0.66 -12.59
C GLU A 212 17.14 1.20 -11.31
N ASP A 213 18.15 0.49 -10.80
CA ASP A 213 18.95 0.97 -9.67
C ASP A 213 19.30 2.44 -9.93
N PRO A 214 18.80 3.39 -9.12
CA PRO A 214 19.02 4.82 -9.38
C PRO A 214 20.49 5.22 -9.28
N LEU A 215 21.36 4.31 -8.85
CA LEU A 215 22.81 4.40 -8.90
C LEU A 215 23.42 3.47 -9.98
N LYS A 216 22.60 2.91 -10.88
CA LYS A 216 23.12 2.12 -12.00
C LYS A 216 23.99 3.01 -12.89
N PRO A 217 25.29 2.68 -13.01
CA PRO A 217 26.15 3.41 -13.93
C PRO A 217 25.74 3.10 -15.37
N GLY A 218 25.89 4.06 -16.25
CA GLY A 218 25.79 3.85 -17.70
C GLY A 218 26.93 2.96 -18.20
N ASP A 219 26.78 2.43 -19.41
CA ASP A 219 27.76 1.47 -20.00
C ASP A 219 29.18 2.03 -20.11
N LYS A 220 29.34 3.37 -20.13
CA LYS A 220 30.64 4.05 -20.18
C LYS A 220 31.19 4.45 -18.82
N VAL A 221 30.47 4.20 -17.72
CA VAL A 221 30.92 4.49 -16.37
C VAL A 221 31.51 3.23 -15.73
N VAL A 222 32.79 3.26 -15.41
CA VAL A 222 33.52 2.13 -14.81
C VAL A 222 33.13 2.00 -13.35
N VAL A 223 32.94 0.79 -12.83
CA VAL A 223 32.71 0.54 -11.40
C VAL A 223 34.02 0.20 -10.71
N ILE A 224 34.36 0.93 -9.64
CA ILE A 224 35.54 0.68 -8.82
C ILE A 224 35.14 -0.21 -7.63
N ASN A 225 35.60 -1.44 -7.62
CA ASN A 225 35.33 -2.44 -6.58
C ASN A 225 36.55 -2.75 -5.71
N THR A 226 37.76 -2.39 -6.16
CA THR A 226 39.00 -2.68 -5.45
C THR A 226 39.94 -1.47 -5.47
N PRO A 227 40.92 -1.39 -4.51
CA PRO A 227 41.97 -0.38 -4.56
C PRO A 227 42.81 -0.44 -5.86
N LYS A 228 42.90 -1.61 -6.48
CA LYS A 228 43.61 -1.78 -7.77
C LYS A 228 42.82 -1.10 -8.91
N ASP A 229 41.49 -1.22 -8.92
CA ASP A 229 40.63 -0.54 -9.91
C ASP A 229 40.76 0.97 -9.78
N PHE A 230 40.74 1.49 -8.53
CA PHE A 230 40.94 2.93 -8.26
C PHE A 230 42.28 3.41 -8.83
N LYS A 231 43.35 2.69 -8.56
CA LYS A 231 44.70 3.04 -9.07
C LYS A 231 44.73 2.98 -10.59
N HIS A 232 44.08 2.00 -11.20
CA HIS A 232 44.01 1.88 -12.66
C HIS A 232 43.25 3.06 -13.27
N VAL A 233 42.05 3.37 -12.80
CA VAL A 233 41.22 4.47 -13.30
C VAL A 233 41.93 5.82 -13.11
N THR A 234 42.51 6.09 -11.95
CA THR A 234 43.19 7.37 -11.71
C THR A 234 44.46 7.52 -12.55
N SER A 235 45.09 6.44 -13.01
CA SER A 235 46.27 6.47 -13.89
C SER A 235 45.96 6.81 -15.36
N GLU A 236 44.69 6.80 -15.75
CA GLU A 236 44.25 7.21 -17.08
C GLU A 236 44.64 8.67 -17.42
N ALA A 237 44.57 9.01 -18.70
CA ALA A 237 44.90 10.34 -19.16
C ALA A 237 44.03 11.43 -18.47
N MET A 238 42.75 11.14 -18.32
CA MET A 238 41.79 11.96 -17.58
C MET A 238 40.73 11.07 -16.95
N ALA A 239 40.45 11.26 -15.66
CA ALA A 239 39.42 10.52 -14.96
C ALA A 239 38.59 11.39 -14.01
N VAL A 240 37.30 11.09 -13.92
CA VAL A 240 36.36 11.66 -12.95
C VAL A 240 35.78 10.55 -12.11
N ILE A 241 35.95 10.63 -10.79
CA ILE A 241 35.44 9.62 -9.87
C ILE A 241 34.26 10.21 -9.10
N ASP A 242 33.07 9.56 -9.21
CA ASP A 242 31.86 9.87 -8.46
C ASP A 242 31.79 8.96 -7.22
N PHE A 243 32.02 9.55 -6.05
CA PHE A 243 31.89 8.89 -4.76
C PHE A 243 30.42 8.93 -4.34
N VAL A 244 29.84 7.75 -4.16
CA VAL A 244 28.43 7.55 -3.86
C VAL A 244 28.19 6.60 -2.68
N ALA A 245 26.94 6.53 -2.20
CA ALA A 245 26.48 5.49 -1.29
C ALA A 245 24.99 5.15 -1.59
N PRO A 246 24.53 3.92 -1.34
CA PRO A 246 23.15 3.49 -1.62
C PRO A 246 22.08 4.33 -0.93
N HIS A 247 22.33 4.82 0.28
CA HIS A 247 21.42 5.68 1.06
C HIS A 247 21.44 7.16 0.68
N CYS A 248 22.32 7.58 -0.25
CA CYS A 248 22.50 8.98 -0.63
C CYS A 248 21.48 9.41 -1.71
N GLY A 249 20.40 10.09 -1.32
CA GLY A 249 19.38 10.58 -2.26
C GLY A 249 19.89 11.55 -3.32
N LYS A 250 20.90 12.38 -2.99
CA LYS A 250 21.52 13.30 -3.96
C LYS A 250 22.39 12.57 -4.99
N CYS A 251 23.02 11.46 -4.59
CA CYS A 251 23.79 10.61 -5.51
C CYS A 251 22.88 10.00 -6.59
N ARG A 252 21.72 9.48 -6.20
CA ARG A 252 20.70 8.94 -7.12
C ARG A 252 20.24 10.00 -8.13
N GLN A 253 20.07 11.25 -7.71
CA GLN A 253 19.68 12.36 -8.60
C GLN A 253 20.81 12.82 -9.54
N MET A 254 22.07 12.56 -9.17
CA MET A 254 23.25 12.94 -9.98
C MET A 254 23.64 11.87 -11.00
N MET A 255 23.42 10.59 -10.72
CA MET A 255 23.86 9.47 -11.58
C MET A 255 23.40 9.59 -13.03
N PRO A 256 22.11 9.92 -13.35
CA PRO A 256 21.72 10.13 -14.76
C PRO A 256 22.54 11.23 -15.46
N PHE A 257 22.92 12.28 -14.73
CA PHE A 257 23.73 13.36 -15.29
C PHE A 257 25.20 12.94 -15.45
N VAL A 258 25.73 12.10 -14.57
CA VAL A 258 27.07 11.49 -14.74
C VAL A 258 27.09 10.60 -15.98
N ASN A 259 26.05 9.80 -16.19
CA ASN A 259 25.90 8.97 -17.38
C ASN A 259 25.87 9.83 -18.65
N GLU A 260 25.12 10.94 -18.65
CA GLU A 260 25.06 11.92 -19.77
C GLU A 260 26.46 12.49 -20.04
N LEU A 261 27.21 12.92 -19.02
CA LEU A 261 28.56 13.44 -19.18
C LEU A 261 29.53 12.39 -19.72
N SER A 262 29.41 11.14 -19.30
CA SER A 262 30.28 10.06 -19.81
C SER A 262 30.07 9.77 -21.29
N GLU A 263 28.85 9.99 -21.81
CA GLU A 263 28.57 9.91 -23.24
C GLU A 263 29.08 11.13 -24.03
N GLU A 264 28.98 12.32 -23.44
CA GLU A 264 29.36 13.59 -24.07
C GLU A 264 30.89 13.78 -24.12
N PHE A 265 31.64 13.26 -23.13
CA PHE A 265 33.11 13.37 -23.01
C PHE A 265 33.78 12.00 -23.04
N PRO A 266 33.78 11.30 -24.20
CA PRO A 266 34.28 9.92 -24.30
C PRO A 266 35.79 9.75 -24.06
N GLU A 267 36.56 10.83 -24.10
CA GLU A 267 38.00 10.85 -23.79
C GLU A 267 38.31 10.91 -22.30
N ILE A 268 37.28 11.14 -21.45
CA ILE A 268 37.40 11.15 -19.99
C ILE A 268 36.82 9.87 -19.42
N THR A 269 37.59 9.17 -18.59
CA THR A 269 37.10 7.98 -17.89
C THR A 269 36.27 8.41 -16.69
N PHE A 270 34.96 8.15 -16.74
CA PHE A 270 34.09 8.32 -15.60
C PHE A 270 34.01 7.03 -14.78
N ALA A 271 34.06 7.13 -13.45
CA ALA A 271 33.98 5.94 -12.60
C ALA A 271 33.11 6.20 -11.36
N LYS A 272 32.33 5.17 -10.99
CA LYS A 272 31.56 5.10 -9.76
C LYS A 272 32.37 4.43 -8.66
N PHE A 273 32.45 5.06 -7.48
CA PHE A 273 33.06 4.54 -6.29
C PHE A 273 32.03 4.49 -5.16
N ASP A 274 31.58 3.30 -4.77
CA ASP A 274 30.64 3.16 -3.64
C ASP A 274 31.43 3.11 -2.33
N THR A 275 31.26 4.15 -1.50
CA THR A 275 31.98 4.31 -0.23
C THR A 275 31.59 3.30 0.83
N THR A 276 30.53 2.51 0.61
CA THR A 276 30.04 1.49 1.55
C THR A 276 30.57 0.07 1.23
N GLU A 277 31.24 -0.09 0.10
CA GLU A 277 31.83 -1.38 -0.28
C GLU A 277 33.02 -1.72 0.64
N GLU A 278 32.94 -2.88 1.31
CA GLU A 278 33.93 -3.32 2.32
C GLU A 278 35.36 -3.35 1.77
N ALA A 279 35.53 -3.78 0.52
CA ALA A 279 36.84 -3.90 -0.13
C ALA A 279 37.59 -2.57 -0.35
N ILE A 280 36.85 -1.45 -0.33
CA ILE A 280 37.38 -0.09 -0.59
C ILE A 280 37.05 0.92 0.52
N ALA A 281 36.48 0.47 1.64
CA ALA A 281 36.09 1.33 2.77
C ALA A 281 37.28 2.05 3.39
N GLU A 282 38.42 1.38 3.60
CA GLU A 282 39.65 1.98 4.10
C GLU A 282 40.17 3.05 3.13
N LEU A 283 40.18 2.77 1.84
CA LEU A 283 40.61 3.72 0.82
C LEU A 283 39.69 4.95 0.78
N SER A 284 38.40 4.78 1.00
CA SER A 284 37.45 5.89 1.10
C SER A 284 37.76 6.82 2.29
N ALA A 285 38.12 6.25 3.43
CA ALA A 285 38.52 6.98 4.62
C ALA A 285 39.86 7.76 4.40
N ASP A 286 40.85 7.09 3.80
CA ASP A 286 42.16 7.69 3.49
C ASP A 286 42.04 8.86 2.50
N LEU A 287 41.08 8.78 1.57
CA LEU A 287 40.80 9.84 0.62
C LEU A 287 40.06 11.02 1.23
N GLY A 288 39.60 10.94 2.49
CA GLY A 288 38.94 12.05 3.19
C GLY A 288 37.62 12.48 2.51
N VAL A 289 36.77 11.55 2.09
CA VAL A 289 35.49 11.88 1.49
C VAL A 289 34.46 12.20 2.58
N GLU A 290 34.27 13.50 2.85
CA GLU A 290 33.44 14.00 3.97
C GLU A 290 31.94 14.16 3.60
N ALA A 291 31.61 14.27 2.33
CA ALA A 291 30.23 14.49 1.87
C ALA A 291 29.95 13.83 0.53
N LEU A 292 28.71 13.38 0.31
CA LEU A 292 28.25 12.69 -0.91
C LEU A 292 27.11 13.45 -1.64
N PRO A 293 27.07 13.35 -2.98
CA PRO A 293 28.11 12.85 -3.88
C PRO A 293 29.33 13.76 -3.86
N ALA A 294 30.51 13.17 -4.11
CA ALA A 294 31.75 13.91 -4.28
C ALA A 294 32.40 13.52 -5.60
N PHE A 295 32.77 14.49 -6.39
CA PHE A 295 33.44 14.29 -7.69
C PHE A 295 34.89 14.74 -7.59
N ARG A 296 35.83 13.84 -7.92
CA ARG A 296 37.25 14.12 -7.96
C ARG A 296 37.82 13.93 -9.34
N PHE A 297 38.83 14.72 -9.70
CA PHE A 297 39.33 14.87 -11.06
C PHE A 297 40.81 14.54 -11.14
N PHE A 298 41.14 13.51 -11.89
CA PHE A 298 42.50 12.98 -11.96
C PHE A 298 43.06 13.10 -13.38
N LYS A 299 44.40 13.28 -13.45
CA LYS A 299 45.17 13.20 -14.67
C LYS A 299 46.48 12.45 -14.37
N HIS A 300 46.73 11.34 -15.04
CA HIS A 300 47.93 10.51 -14.85
C HIS A 300 48.26 10.23 -13.39
N GLY A 301 47.29 9.90 -12.57
CA GLY A 301 47.45 9.54 -11.16
C GLY A 301 47.44 10.73 -10.19
N GLN A 302 47.36 11.95 -10.67
CA GLN A 302 47.33 13.15 -9.83
C GLN A 302 46.00 13.85 -9.83
N GLU A 303 45.50 14.26 -8.67
CA GLU A 303 44.30 15.11 -8.58
C GLU A 303 44.65 16.53 -9.06
N VAL A 304 43.88 17.04 -10.05
CA VAL A 304 44.25 18.24 -10.81
C VAL A 304 43.26 19.40 -10.69
N LEU A 305 42.11 19.16 -10.06
CA LEU A 305 41.07 20.17 -9.79
C LEU A 305 40.51 19.96 -8.40
N ASP A 306 39.95 21.04 -7.83
CA ASP A 306 39.22 20.97 -6.56
C ASP A 306 37.99 20.08 -6.68
N PRO A 307 37.64 19.30 -5.63
CA PRO A 307 36.47 18.42 -5.64
C PRO A 307 35.15 19.21 -5.79
N VAL A 308 34.22 18.65 -6.53
CA VAL A 308 32.82 19.14 -6.58
C VAL A 308 31.98 18.32 -5.63
N MET A 309 31.40 18.95 -4.60
CA MET A 309 30.64 18.28 -3.56
C MET A 309 29.15 18.56 -3.67
N GLY A 310 28.31 17.51 -3.56
CA GLY A 310 26.86 17.61 -3.52
C GLY A 310 26.20 17.77 -4.89
N TYR A 311 24.88 18.06 -4.88
CA TYR A 311 24.04 18.16 -6.09
C TYR A 311 24.30 19.47 -6.85
N LYS A 312 25.36 19.53 -7.64
CA LYS A 312 25.84 20.75 -8.32
C LYS A 312 26.15 20.51 -9.80
N LYS A 313 25.14 20.18 -10.61
CA LYS A 313 25.28 19.84 -12.04
C LYS A 313 26.09 20.85 -12.83
N LYS A 314 25.86 22.17 -12.65
CA LYS A 314 26.59 23.23 -13.38
C LYS A 314 28.07 23.25 -13.03
N GLN A 315 28.42 23.08 -11.74
CA GLN A 315 29.81 23.08 -11.30
C GLN A 315 30.53 21.82 -11.79
N LEU A 316 29.86 20.65 -11.73
CA LEU A 316 30.42 19.41 -12.25
C LEU A 316 30.73 19.52 -13.75
N ARG A 317 29.78 20.01 -14.57
CA ARG A 317 30.02 20.22 -16.01
C ARG A 317 31.20 21.15 -16.25
N ALA A 318 31.27 22.30 -15.58
CA ALA A 318 32.38 23.24 -15.73
C ALA A 318 33.72 22.61 -15.36
N ALA A 319 33.77 21.78 -14.31
CA ALA A 319 35.00 21.09 -13.92
C ALA A 319 35.43 20.03 -14.93
N VAL A 320 34.48 19.30 -15.53
CA VAL A 320 34.74 18.32 -16.63
C VAL A 320 35.29 19.02 -17.86
N GLU A 321 34.70 20.16 -18.27
CA GLU A 321 35.20 20.98 -19.38
C GLU A 321 36.61 21.57 -19.10
N MET A 322 36.89 21.92 -17.83
CA MET A 322 38.23 22.37 -17.43
C MET A 322 39.26 21.24 -17.45
N LEU A 323 38.85 20.01 -17.04
CA LEU A 323 39.69 18.82 -17.11
C LEU A 323 40.08 18.53 -18.57
N GLN A 324 39.10 18.57 -19.49
CA GLN A 324 39.30 18.38 -20.91
C GLN A 324 40.30 19.42 -21.50
N LYS A 325 40.20 20.71 -21.13
CA LYS A 325 41.10 21.77 -21.62
C LYS A 325 42.53 21.67 -21.07
N LYS A 326 42.75 20.87 -20.01
CA LYS A 326 44.08 20.57 -19.48
C LYS A 326 44.71 19.36 -20.19
N ALA A 327 44.06 18.82 -21.25
CA ALA A 327 44.52 17.69 -22.02
C ALA A 327 45.82 17.97 -22.81
#